data_ee1f8ee25ac39c71426c0872922204cb
#
_entry.id   ee1f8ee25ac39c71426c0872922204cb
#
_cell.length_a   1.000
_cell.length_b   1.000
_cell.length_c   1.000
_cell.angle_alpha   90.00
_cell.angle_beta   90.00
_cell.angle_gamma   90.00
#
_symmetry.space_group_name_H-M   'P 1'
#
loop_
_entity.id
_entity.type
_entity.pdbx_description
1 polymer ?
#
loop_
_entity_poly.entity_id
_entity_poly.type
_entity_poly.pdbx_seq_one_letter_code
_entity_poly.pdbx_strand_id
1 'polypeptide(L)'
;MKIVRKDKYLIFNHNGFKVVLSQLGASIVEISYNDDVLTLTPINYEDLNRRDIYYGKTIGPVTNRIKDGLIKIDDKEYQLLCNEPGVSNHSGHLGLSNKLFVATIQDNRVIFTHLQKINNVNISYGIMYTFNESNEIRVDYIVRASEPFMINLTNHTFFTLGESSIDNLSLEIHADKYIESDKDTLLPKEVKSIIDCLDFNKEKLIVKDINDSYLQDHKSKGYDHSFILKDNKVILESTKYKLEIESDFSNVHIYSDNYEDKVKVKTSELLKNRGIAIEPTDDLLNRPILNKDEVYQRYIIYKITSRK
;
A
#
# COMPACT_ATOMS: atom_id res chain seq x y z
N MET A 1 -0.40 25.82 -7.91
CA MET A 1 -0.95 24.54 -7.38
C MET A 1 -2.26 24.81 -6.68
N LYS A 2 -3.32 24.02 -6.90
CA LYS A 2 -4.61 24.20 -6.23
C LYS A 2 -5.21 22.84 -5.89
N ILE A 3 -5.70 22.71 -4.65
CA ILE A 3 -6.47 21.55 -4.21
C ILE A 3 -7.94 21.97 -4.12
N VAL A 4 -8.82 21.20 -4.76
CA VAL A 4 -10.27 21.47 -4.79
C VAL A 4 -10.99 20.30 -4.15
N ARG A 5 -11.96 20.61 -3.27
CA ARG A 5 -12.87 19.59 -2.72
C ARG A 5 -14.09 19.44 -3.61
N LYS A 6 -14.42 18.20 -3.93
CA LYS A 6 -15.67 17.80 -4.58
C LYS A 6 -16.26 16.62 -3.83
N ASP A 7 -17.29 16.87 -3.03
CA ASP A 7 -17.89 15.90 -2.11
C ASP A 7 -16.83 15.31 -1.14
N LYS A 8 -16.70 13.98 -1.13
CA LYS A 8 -15.70 13.24 -0.34
C LYS A 8 -14.31 13.16 -1.01
N TYR A 9 -14.15 13.76 -2.20
CA TYR A 9 -12.91 13.74 -2.95
C TYR A 9 -12.17 15.07 -2.88
N LEU A 10 -10.83 14.99 -2.88
CA LEU A 10 -9.94 16.14 -2.90
C LEU A 10 -9.02 15.98 -4.12
N ILE A 11 -9.03 16.98 -4.99
CA ILE A 11 -8.38 16.90 -6.30
C ILE A 11 -7.26 17.92 -6.35
N PHE A 12 -6.03 17.44 -6.49
CA PHE A 12 -4.86 18.22 -6.84
C PHE A 12 -4.64 18.19 -8.34
N ASN A 13 -4.33 19.35 -8.95
CA ASN A 13 -3.94 19.46 -10.34
C ASN A 13 -2.79 20.46 -10.50
N HIS A 14 -1.77 20.07 -11.26
CA HIS A 14 -0.66 20.93 -11.65
C HIS A 14 0.01 20.39 -12.93
N ASN A 15 0.08 21.20 -13.99
CA ASN A 15 0.82 20.90 -15.23
C ASN A 15 0.59 19.46 -15.78
N GLY A 16 -0.67 19.06 -15.93
CA GLY A 16 -1.04 17.73 -16.42
C GLY A 16 -0.94 16.62 -15.36
N PHE A 17 -0.33 16.86 -14.20
CA PHE A 17 -0.32 15.91 -13.09
C PHE A 17 -1.55 16.12 -12.21
N LYS A 18 -2.34 15.07 -12.05
CA LYS A 18 -3.56 15.07 -11.24
C LYS A 18 -3.53 13.96 -10.20
N VAL A 19 -3.92 14.27 -8.98
CA VAL A 19 -4.14 13.29 -7.90
C VAL A 19 -5.53 13.48 -7.33
N VAL A 20 -6.27 12.38 -7.23
CA VAL A 20 -7.57 12.34 -6.57
C VAL A 20 -7.44 11.57 -5.27
N LEU A 21 -7.73 12.22 -4.16
CA LEU A 21 -7.78 11.59 -2.84
C LEU A 21 -9.22 11.40 -2.39
N SER A 22 -9.46 10.43 -1.51
CA SER A 22 -10.76 10.20 -0.86
C SER A 22 -10.64 10.19 0.67
N GLN A 23 -11.68 10.68 1.35
CA GLN A 23 -11.80 10.56 2.80
C GLN A 23 -11.97 9.11 3.27
N LEU A 24 -12.48 8.22 2.42
CA LEU A 24 -12.57 6.79 2.75
C LEU A 24 -11.17 6.16 2.65
N GLY A 25 -10.68 5.68 3.80
CA GLY A 25 -9.35 5.08 3.91
C GLY A 25 -8.21 6.08 3.69
N ALA A 26 -8.46 7.40 3.73
CA ALA A 26 -7.46 8.43 3.37
C ALA A 26 -6.70 8.02 2.09
N SER A 27 -7.42 7.65 1.04
CA SER A 27 -6.88 6.90 -0.11
C SER A 27 -6.45 7.78 -1.27
N ILE A 28 -5.47 7.29 -2.03
CA ILE A 28 -5.16 7.73 -3.40
C ILE A 28 -6.13 6.99 -4.33
N VAL A 29 -7.12 7.69 -4.87
CA VAL A 29 -8.13 7.11 -5.79
C VAL A 29 -7.59 7.02 -7.20
N GLU A 30 -6.84 8.04 -7.61
CA GLU A 30 -6.28 8.16 -8.95
C GLU A 30 -5.02 9.00 -8.93
N ILE A 31 -4.02 8.56 -9.64
CA ILE A 31 -2.92 9.40 -10.11
C ILE A 31 -2.97 9.37 -11.64
N SER A 32 -2.95 10.53 -12.27
CA SER A 32 -2.84 10.62 -13.74
C SER A 32 -1.85 11.70 -14.15
N TYR A 33 -1.21 11.50 -15.30
CA TYR A 33 -0.27 12.45 -15.87
C TYR A 33 -0.45 12.52 -17.39
N ASN A 34 -0.64 13.73 -17.93
CA ASN A 34 -0.95 14.00 -19.35
C ASN A 34 -2.09 13.10 -19.88
N ASP A 35 -3.18 13.00 -19.11
CA ASP A 35 -4.38 12.20 -19.38
C ASP A 35 -4.20 10.67 -19.26
N ASP A 36 -2.98 10.14 -19.17
CA ASP A 36 -2.76 8.74 -18.85
C ASP A 36 -3.06 8.47 -17.36
N VAL A 37 -3.89 7.48 -17.05
CA VAL A 37 -4.15 7.03 -15.68
C VAL A 37 -3.04 6.06 -15.26
N LEU A 38 -2.36 6.33 -14.14
CA LEU A 38 -1.14 5.64 -13.70
C LEU A 38 -1.38 4.65 -12.55
N THR A 39 -2.61 4.58 -12.06
CA THR A 39 -3.02 3.69 -10.96
C THR A 39 -4.23 2.86 -11.35
N LEU A 40 -4.42 1.73 -10.68
CA LEU A 40 -5.61 0.90 -10.84
C LEU A 40 -6.82 1.65 -10.28
N THR A 41 -7.53 2.36 -11.14
CA THR A 41 -8.59 3.29 -10.78
C THR A 41 -9.95 2.76 -11.25
N PRO A 42 -10.93 2.53 -10.37
CA PRO A 42 -12.27 2.14 -10.77
C PRO A 42 -12.92 3.17 -11.71
N ILE A 43 -13.68 2.70 -12.71
CA ILE A 43 -14.52 3.58 -13.56
C ILE A 43 -15.54 4.30 -12.68
N ASN A 44 -16.18 3.56 -11.77
CA ASN A 44 -17.06 4.13 -10.75
C ASN A 44 -16.32 4.17 -9.40
N TYR A 45 -16.01 5.37 -8.90
CA TYR A 45 -15.31 5.54 -7.62
C TYR A 45 -16.11 4.99 -6.42
N GLU A 46 -17.44 4.78 -6.54
CA GLU A 46 -18.25 4.17 -5.48
C GLU A 46 -17.90 2.68 -5.23
N ASP A 47 -17.24 2.01 -6.19
CA ASP A 47 -16.74 0.64 -6.00
C ASP A 47 -15.68 0.57 -4.89
N LEU A 48 -14.99 1.70 -4.60
CA LEU A 48 -14.07 1.81 -3.46
C LEU A 48 -14.78 1.70 -2.08
N ASN A 49 -16.11 1.80 -2.02
CA ASN A 49 -16.85 1.58 -0.77
C ASN A 49 -16.92 0.09 -0.39
N ARG A 50 -16.60 -0.82 -1.30
CA ARG A 50 -16.49 -2.24 -1.00
C ARG A 50 -15.34 -2.48 -0.01
N ARG A 51 -15.57 -3.37 0.96
CA ARG A 51 -14.61 -3.66 2.04
C ARG A 51 -13.45 -4.54 1.60
N ASP A 52 -13.63 -5.31 0.54
CA ASP A 52 -12.65 -6.20 -0.07
C ASP A 52 -11.74 -5.49 -1.09
N ILE A 53 -11.97 -4.20 -1.36
CA ILE A 53 -11.16 -3.38 -2.27
C ILE A 53 -10.20 -2.50 -1.47
N TYR A 54 -8.90 -2.65 -1.75
CA TYR A 54 -7.83 -1.89 -1.09
C TYR A 54 -7.18 -0.83 -1.98
N TYR A 55 -7.64 -0.63 -3.22
CA TYR A 55 -7.01 0.28 -4.20
C TYR A 55 -6.75 1.67 -3.62
N GLY A 56 -5.45 1.99 -3.49
CA GLY A 56 -4.94 3.25 -2.98
C GLY A 56 -5.24 3.57 -1.51
N LYS A 57 -5.87 2.69 -0.77
CA LYS A 57 -6.26 2.93 0.61
C LYS A 57 -5.05 2.88 1.55
N THR A 58 -5.11 3.68 2.60
CA THR A 58 -4.23 3.51 3.75
C THR A 58 -4.61 2.24 4.50
N ILE A 59 -3.64 1.40 4.74
CA ILE A 59 -3.76 0.16 5.51
C ILE A 59 -3.20 0.38 6.91
N GLY A 60 -3.90 -0.14 7.90
CA GLY A 60 -3.55 -0.03 9.31
C GLY A 60 -4.75 -0.38 10.21
N PRO A 61 -4.60 -0.39 11.54
CA PRO A 61 -3.38 -0.12 12.31
C PRO A 61 -2.25 -1.12 12.06
N VAL A 62 -2.57 -2.35 11.58
CA VAL A 62 -1.57 -3.39 11.31
C VAL A 62 -1.76 -3.89 9.88
N THR A 63 -0.76 -3.69 9.04
CA THR A 63 -0.73 -4.20 7.66
C THR A 63 -0.40 -5.68 7.64
N ASN A 64 -0.77 -6.32 6.50
CA ASN A 64 -0.55 -7.73 6.25
C ASN A 64 -1.25 -8.64 7.30
N ARG A 65 -0.91 -9.90 7.38
CA ARG A 65 -1.66 -10.95 8.07
C ARG A 65 -1.22 -11.16 9.51
N ILE A 66 -2.19 -11.30 10.42
CA ILE A 66 -2.02 -11.67 11.83
C ILE A 66 -2.80 -12.97 12.08
N LYS A 67 -2.10 -13.99 12.57
CA LYS A 67 -2.71 -15.28 12.91
C LYS A 67 -3.81 -15.10 13.95
N ASP A 68 -4.98 -15.68 13.70
CA ASP A 68 -6.17 -15.62 14.54
C ASP A 68 -6.61 -14.18 14.92
N GLY A 69 -5.99 -13.16 14.29
CA GLY A 69 -6.19 -11.76 14.65
C GLY A 69 -5.66 -11.40 16.04
N LEU A 70 -4.86 -12.24 16.68
CA LEU A 70 -4.41 -12.08 18.05
C LEU A 70 -3.06 -11.34 18.10
N ILE A 71 -3.05 -10.18 18.78
CA ILE A 71 -1.85 -9.41 19.09
C ILE A 71 -1.56 -9.56 20.58
N LYS A 72 -0.33 -9.98 20.93
CA LYS A 72 0.14 -10.07 22.31
C LYS A 72 1.21 -9.01 22.55
N ILE A 73 1.03 -8.21 23.59
CA ILE A 73 1.97 -7.18 24.02
C ILE A 73 2.08 -7.30 25.54
N ASP A 74 3.22 -7.75 26.03
CA ASP A 74 3.44 -8.11 27.41
C ASP A 74 2.34 -9.10 27.90
N ASP A 75 1.66 -8.79 29.00
CA ASP A 75 0.57 -9.60 29.57
C ASP A 75 -0.82 -9.26 28.96
N LYS A 76 -0.90 -8.40 27.95
CA LYS A 76 -2.16 -7.98 27.33
C LYS A 76 -2.37 -8.67 25.98
N GLU A 77 -3.61 -9.04 25.73
CA GLU A 77 -4.06 -9.56 24.43
C GLU A 77 -5.05 -8.60 23.79
N TYR A 78 -4.88 -8.36 22.48
CA TYR A 78 -5.75 -7.51 21.69
C TYR A 78 -6.27 -8.32 20.51
N GLN A 79 -7.59 -8.31 20.32
CA GLN A 79 -8.25 -9.07 19.26
C GLN A 79 -8.62 -8.18 18.11
N LEU A 80 -8.04 -8.46 16.93
CA LEU A 80 -8.50 -7.97 15.64
C LEU A 80 -9.52 -8.97 15.06
N LEU A 81 -10.45 -8.46 14.26
CA LEU A 81 -11.43 -9.31 13.59
C LEU A 81 -10.79 -10.01 12.37
N CYS A 82 -10.95 -11.33 12.29
CA CYS A 82 -10.53 -12.08 11.12
C CYS A 82 -11.45 -11.78 9.93
N ASN A 83 -10.87 -11.57 8.76
CA ASN A 83 -11.56 -11.40 7.48
C ASN A 83 -11.19 -12.49 6.46
N GLU A 84 -10.23 -13.35 6.82
CA GLU A 84 -9.90 -14.61 6.15
C GLU A 84 -9.97 -15.74 7.19
N PRO A 85 -10.10 -17.03 6.80
CA PRO A 85 -10.13 -18.14 7.75
C PRO A 85 -8.87 -18.18 8.64
N GLY A 86 -9.06 -17.97 9.95
CA GLY A 86 -7.97 -17.97 10.94
C GLY A 86 -6.97 -16.81 10.81
N VAL A 87 -7.28 -15.76 10.04
CA VAL A 87 -6.35 -14.67 9.77
C VAL A 87 -7.06 -13.32 9.77
N SER A 88 -6.48 -12.33 10.42
CA SER A 88 -6.82 -10.93 10.23
C SER A 88 -5.84 -10.31 9.23
N ASN A 89 -6.29 -10.09 8.01
CA ASN A 89 -5.53 -9.40 6.98
C ASN A 89 -5.88 -7.91 6.99
N HIS A 90 -4.86 -7.04 7.02
CA HIS A 90 -5.01 -5.58 7.04
C HIS A 90 -5.92 -5.07 8.17
N SER A 91 -5.85 -5.72 9.35
CA SER A 91 -6.70 -5.46 10.52
C SER A 91 -8.19 -5.76 10.32
N GLY A 92 -8.56 -6.46 9.26
CA GLY A 92 -9.92 -6.90 8.98
C GLY A 92 -10.93 -5.75 8.97
N HIS A 93 -12.09 -5.94 9.59
CA HIS A 93 -13.13 -4.90 9.66
C HIS A 93 -12.77 -3.69 10.52
N LEU A 94 -11.74 -3.79 11.35
CA LEU A 94 -11.21 -2.66 12.13
C LEU A 94 -10.22 -1.82 11.30
N GLY A 95 -9.82 -2.30 10.12
CA GLY A 95 -8.84 -1.66 9.26
C GLY A 95 -9.21 -0.24 8.85
N LEU A 96 -8.18 0.61 8.72
CA LEU A 96 -8.29 2.02 8.30
C LEU A 96 -8.86 2.16 6.89
N SER A 97 -8.66 1.15 6.04
CA SER A 97 -9.19 1.08 4.67
C SER A 97 -10.71 1.26 4.58
N ASN A 98 -11.43 0.97 5.68
CA ASN A 98 -12.89 1.07 5.78
C ASN A 98 -13.35 2.25 6.64
N LYS A 99 -12.46 3.16 7.04
CA LYS A 99 -12.78 4.30 7.90
C LYS A 99 -12.91 5.58 7.10
N LEU A 100 -13.87 6.40 7.50
CA LEU A 100 -14.00 7.74 6.96
C LEU A 100 -13.15 8.70 7.79
N PHE A 101 -12.25 9.40 7.14
CA PHE A 101 -11.38 10.40 7.74
C PHE A 101 -11.96 11.79 7.60
N VAL A 102 -11.68 12.65 8.56
CA VAL A 102 -11.89 14.09 8.42
C VAL A 102 -10.73 14.65 7.61
N ALA A 103 -11.02 15.42 6.57
CA ALA A 103 -10.02 16.00 5.69
C ALA A 103 -9.96 17.52 5.82
N THR A 104 -8.76 18.06 5.98
CA THR A 104 -8.45 19.50 5.97
C THR A 104 -7.46 19.80 4.84
N ILE A 105 -7.73 20.87 4.08
CA ILE A 105 -6.82 21.37 3.04
C ILE A 105 -6.03 22.53 3.66
N GLN A 106 -4.72 22.49 3.53
CA GLN A 106 -3.81 23.54 3.96
C GLN A 106 -2.72 23.72 2.90
N ASP A 107 -2.76 24.82 2.18
CA ASP A 107 -1.83 25.13 1.08
C ASP A 107 -1.77 24.01 0.03
N ASN A 108 -0.60 23.37 -0.13
CA ASN A 108 -0.36 22.24 -1.01
C ASN A 108 -0.52 20.88 -0.31
N ARG A 109 -1.26 20.82 0.81
CA ARG A 109 -1.41 19.64 1.65
C ARG A 109 -2.87 19.28 1.86
N VAL A 110 -3.10 17.98 2.01
CA VAL A 110 -4.35 17.41 2.55
C VAL A 110 -3.99 16.62 3.79
N ILE A 111 -4.61 16.98 4.91
CA ILE A 111 -4.43 16.33 6.20
C ILE A 111 -5.70 15.54 6.51
N PHE A 112 -5.57 14.23 6.60
CA PHE A 112 -6.62 13.32 7.04
C PHE A 112 -6.42 12.95 8.51
N THR A 113 -7.46 13.05 9.31
CA THR A 113 -7.44 12.66 10.72
C THR A 113 -8.55 11.66 11.04
N HIS A 114 -8.25 10.70 11.90
CA HIS A 114 -9.21 9.73 12.40
C HIS A 114 -8.90 9.35 13.84
N LEU A 115 -9.95 9.15 14.64
CA LEU A 115 -9.85 8.61 15.99
C LEU A 115 -10.55 7.25 16.02
N GLN A 116 -9.88 6.25 16.54
CA GLN A 116 -10.42 4.90 16.62
C GLN A 116 -10.18 4.32 18.02
N LYS A 117 -11.15 3.56 18.51
CA LYS A 117 -10.98 2.74 19.70
C LYS A 117 -10.94 1.27 19.29
N ILE A 118 -9.85 0.57 19.63
CA ILE A 118 -9.69 -0.86 19.43
C ILE A 118 -9.49 -1.49 20.82
N ASN A 119 -10.38 -2.40 21.20
CA ASN A 119 -10.47 -2.87 22.57
C ASN A 119 -10.56 -1.66 23.52
N ASN A 120 -9.57 -1.45 24.38
CA ASN A 120 -9.52 -0.31 25.31
C ASN A 120 -8.49 0.76 24.93
N VAL A 121 -7.86 0.64 23.74
CA VAL A 121 -6.85 1.58 23.27
C VAL A 121 -7.48 2.62 22.35
N ASN A 122 -7.31 3.89 22.67
CA ASN A 122 -7.65 5.00 21.78
C ASN A 122 -6.45 5.31 20.90
N ILE A 123 -6.63 5.29 19.58
CA ILE A 123 -5.58 5.51 18.61
C ILE A 123 -5.98 6.71 17.74
N SER A 124 -5.10 7.70 17.64
CA SER A 124 -5.25 8.85 16.75
C SER A 124 -4.34 8.73 15.56
N TYR A 125 -4.89 8.95 14.37
CA TYR A 125 -4.17 8.90 13.11
C TYR A 125 -4.19 10.25 12.43
N GLY A 126 -3.02 10.68 11.96
CA GLY A 126 -2.83 11.77 11.03
C GLY A 126 -2.12 11.24 9.79
N ILE A 127 -2.72 11.45 8.61
CA ILE A 127 -2.14 11.07 7.32
C ILE A 127 -2.12 12.31 6.46
N MET A 128 -0.93 12.75 6.08
CA MET A 128 -0.75 14.01 5.36
C MET A 128 -0.18 13.73 3.98
N TYR A 129 -0.90 14.17 2.96
CA TYR A 129 -0.43 14.20 1.59
C TYR A 129 0.08 15.59 1.26
N THR A 130 1.34 15.69 0.86
CA THR A 130 1.97 16.93 0.40
C THR A 130 2.34 16.80 -1.07
N PHE A 131 2.01 17.81 -1.87
CA PHE A 131 2.27 17.85 -3.31
C PHE A 131 3.31 18.92 -3.64
N ASN A 132 4.14 18.68 -4.66
CA ASN A 132 5.07 19.68 -5.18
C ASN A 132 4.95 19.84 -6.70
N GLU A 133 5.76 20.73 -7.27
CA GLU A 133 5.76 21.04 -8.71
C GLU A 133 6.50 20.00 -9.56
N SER A 134 7.17 19.04 -8.92
CA SER A 134 7.98 17.99 -9.58
C SER A 134 7.24 16.65 -9.72
N ASN A 135 5.89 16.67 -9.72
CA ASN A 135 5.04 15.48 -9.76
C ASN A 135 5.35 14.47 -8.66
N GLU A 136 5.57 14.99 -7.46
CA GLU A 136 5.90 14.23 -6.27
C GLU A 136 4.74 14.31 -5.27
N ILE A 137 4.42 13.16 -4.70
CA ILE A 137 3.44 13.00 -3.62
C ILE A 137 4.20 12.46 -2.41
N ARG A 138 4.25 13.24 -1.34
CA ARG A 138 4.75 12.77 -0.05
C ARG A 138 3.58 12.42 0.84
N VAL A 139 3.61 11.23 1.43
CA VAL A 139 2.63 10.75 2.41
C VAL A 139 3.34 10.61 3.75
N ASP A 140 2.92 11.39 4.75
CA ASP A 140 3.42 11.28 6.12
C ASP A 140 2.36 10.63 7.01
N TYR A 141 2.77 9.66 7.80
CA TYR A 141 1.96 8.97 8.81
C TYR A 141 2.39 9.43 10.20
N ILE A 142 1.41 9.82 11.03
CA ILE A 142 1.62 10.22 12.42
C ILE A 142 0.56 9.50 13.25
N VAL A 143 0.99 8.65 14.19
CA VAL A 143 0.06 7.89 15.06
C VAL A 143 0.43 8.04 16.52
N ARG A 144 -0.58 8.14 17.38
CA ARG A 144 -0.44 8.10 18.84
C ARG A 144 -1.45 7.11 19.40
N ALA A 145 -1.08 6.39 20.46
CA ALA A 145 -1.93 5.46 21.16
C ALA A 145 -1.99 5.77 22.65
N SER A 146 -3.14 5.55 23.30
CA SER A 146 -3.31 5.77 24.75
C SER A 146 -2.68 4.69 25.61
N GLU A 147 -2.38 3.55 25.03
CA GLU A 147 -1.74 2.37 25.64
C GLU A 147 -0.84 1.71 24.58
N PRO A 148 0.13 0.87 24.96
CA PRO A 148 0.95 0.14 24.01
C PRO A 148 0.09 -0.61 22.99
N PHE A 149 0.36 -0.42 21.69
CA PHE A 149 -0.35 -1.09 20.61
C PHE A 149 0.57 -1.32 19.40
N MET A 150 0.36 -2.44 18.70
CA MET A 150 1.11 -2.75 17.48
C MET A 150 0.65 -1.83 16.34
N ILE A 151 1.58 -1.12 15.72
CA ILE A 151 1.32 -0.19 14.62
C ILE A 151 2.24 -0.54 13.45
N ASN A 152 1.66 -0.71 12.28
CA ASN A 152 2.37 -0.85 11.03
C ASN A 152 1.45 -0.40 9.90
N LEU A 153 1.71 0.77 9.34
CA LEU A 153 0.88 1.35 8.28
C LEU A 153 1.55 1.21 6.92
N THR A 154 0.75 1.26 5.86
CA THR A 154 1.20 1.40 4.47
C THR A 154 0.13 2.07 3.61
N ASN A 155 0.44 2.33 2.35
CA ASN A 155 -0.51 2.69 1.32
C ASN A 155 -0.59 1.58 0.26
N HIS A 156 -1.80 1.14 -0.07
CA HIS A 156 -2.04 0.01 -0.97
C HIS A 156 -2.39 0.48 -2.40
N THR A 157 -1.60 1.42 -2.92
CA THR A 157 -1.77 1.88 -4.30
C THR A 157 -1.26 0.84 -5.28
N PHE A 158 -2.12 0.43 -6.20
CA PHE A 158 -1.73 -0.38 -7.35
C PHE A 158 -1.31 0.54 -8.49
N PHE A 159 -0.07 0.43 -8.94
CA PHE A 159 0.47 1.19 -10.04
C PHE A 159 0.34 0.41 -11.35
N THR A 160 -0.12 1.11 -12.38
CA THR A 160 -0.23 0.62 -13.75
C THR A 160 0.72 1.36 -14.70
N LEU A 161 1.11 2.58 -14.35
CA LEU A 161 1.93 3.50 -15.14
C LEU A 161 1.44 3.63 -16.60
N GLY A 162 0.09 3.63 -16.77
CA GLY A 162 -0.56 3.74 -18.06
C GLY A 162 -0.67 2.44 -18.87
N GLU A 163 -0.16 1.32 -18.34
CA GLU A 163 -0.27 0.00 -18.98
C GLU A 163 -1.60 -0.69 -18.59
N SER A 164 -2.06 -1.60 -19.43
CA SER A 164 -3.29 -2.36 -19.18
C SER A 164 -3.06 -3.65 -18.35
N SER A 165 -1.81 -4.06 -18.22
CA SER A 165 -1.37 -5.22 -17.46
C SER A 165 0.04 -5.03 -16.91
N ILE A 166 0.49 -5.95 -16.04
CA ILE A 166 1.87 -5.96 -15.53
C ILE A 166 2.91 -6.41 -16.57
N ASP A 167 2.50 -6.80 -17.78
CA ASP A 167 3.38 -7.40 -18.78
C ASP A 167 4.50 -6.45 -19.25
N ASN A 168 4.20 -5.14 -19.27
CA ASN A 168 5.14 -4.10 -19.68
C ASN A 168 5.71 -3.31 -18.50
N LEU A 169 5.51 -3.81 -17.26
CA LEU A 169 6.07 -3.19 -16.06
C LEU A 169 7.37 -3.90 -15.67
N SER A 170 8.43 -3.13 -15.48
CA SER A 170 9.68 -3.60 -14.88
C SER A 170 9.86 -3.02 -13.48
N LEU A 171 10.46 -3.83 -12.60
CA LEU A 171 10.64 -3.53 -11.19
C LEU A 171 12.11 -3.69 -10.81
N GLU A 172 12.59 -2.78 -9.94
CA GLU A 172 13.91 -2.85 -9.30
C GLU A 172 13.74 -2.62 -7.80
N ILE A 173 14.24 -3.58 -7.01
CA ILE A 173 14.24 -3.58 -5.54
C ILE A 173 15.61 -4.10 -5.08
N HIS A 174 16.37 -3.29 -4.36
CA HIS A 174 17.63 -3.72 -3.80
C HIS A 174 17.41 -4.44 -2.47
N ALA A 175 17.47 -5.77 -2.50
CA ALA A 175 17.28 -6.63 -1.35
C ALA A 175 18.14 -7.89 -1.46
N ASP A 176 18.74 -8.35 -0.36
CA ASP A 176 19.41 -9.65 -0.27
C ASP A 176 18.54 -10.70 0.41
N LYS A 177 17.47 -10.26 1.06
CA LYS A 177 16.57 -11.09 1.87
C LYS A 177 15.12 -10.72 1.66
N TYR A 178 14.27 -11.70 1.87
CA TYR A 178 12.81 -11.50 1.90
C TYR A 178 12.19 -12.25 3.09
N ILE A 179 10.97 -11.93 3.40
CA ILE A 179 10.17 -12.65 4.39
C ILE A 179 9.37 -13.73 3.66
N GLU A 180 9.74 -14.98 3.92
CA GLU A 180 8.98 -16.14 3.47
C GLU A 180 7.63 -16.17 4.17
N SER A 181 6.58 -16.43 3.40
CA SER A 181 5.24 -16.64 3.92
C SER A 181 4.86 -18.12 3.85
N ASP A 182 4.00 -18.52 4.76
CA ASP A 182 3.38 -19.84 4.70
C ASP A 182 2.57 -19.95 3.39
N LYS A 183 2.74 -21.01 2.63
CA LYS A 183 2.20 -21.14 1.28
C LYS A 183 0.66 -21.19 1.22
N ASP A 184 0.02 -21.66 2.28
CA ASP A 184 -1.44 -21.86 2.33
C ASP A 184 -2.17 -20.68 3.01
N THR A 185 -1.58 -20.15 4.08
CA THR A 185 -2.17 -19.06 4.88
C THR A 185 -1.61 -17.69 4.53
N LEU A 186 -0.46 -17.63 3.85
CA LEU A 186 0.32 -16.42 3.55
C LEU A 186 0.75 -15.63 4.80
N LEU A 187 0.78 -16.27 5.96
CA LEU A 187 1.32 -15.68 7.19
C LEU A 187 2.83 -15.51 7.09
N PRO A 188 3.40 -14.36 7.48
CA PRO A 188 4.85 -14.17 7.55
C PRO A 188 5.48 -15.23 8.47
N LYS A 189 6.57 -15.86 8.03
CA LYS A 189 7.13 -17.04 8.71
C LYS A 189 8.59 -16.87 9.13
N GLU A 190 9.47 -16.58 8.20
CA GLU A 190 10.91 -16.49 8.44
C GLU A 190 11.62 -15.62 7.38
N VAL A 191 12.84 -15.18 7.70
CA VAL A 191 13.69 -14.47 6.75
C VAL A 191 14.51 -15.47 5.93
N LYS A 192 14.50 -15.33 4.60
CA LYS A 192 15.29 -16.10 3.65
C LYS A 192 16.14 -15.23 2.74
N SER A 193 17.19 -15.81 2.16
CA SER A 193 17.94 -15.17 1.07
C SER A 193 17.12 -15.13 -0.20
N ILE A 194 17.29 -14.07 -0.99
CA ILE A 194 16.64 -13.92 -2.28
C ILE A 194 16.90 -15.13 -3.17
N ILE A 195 15.86 -15.56 -3.89
CA ILE A 195 15.90 -16.63 -4.90
C ILE A 195 15.63 -16.02 -6.29
N ASP A 196 15.98 -16.73 -7.35
CA ASP A 196 16.01 -16.21 -8.74
C ASP A 196 14.70 -15.51 -9.15
N CYS A 197 13.55 -16.13 -8.90
CA CYS A 197 12.25 -15.53 -9.28
C CYS A 197 11.91 -14.26 -8.47
N LEU A 198 12.49 -14.09 -7.28
CA LEU A 198 12.34 -12.91 -6.43
C LEU A 198 13.52 -11.92 -6.57
N ASP A 199 14.51 -12.18 -7.42
CA ASP A 199 15.64 -11.28 -7.60
C ASP A 199 15.25 -10.10 -8.51
N PHE A 200 15.04 -8.93 -7.88
CA PHE A 200 14.83 -7.63 -8.49
C PHE A 200 15.99 -6.66 -8.23
N ASN A 201 17.19 -7.14 -7.86
CA ASN A 201 18.36 -6.29 -7.65
C ASN A 201 18.85 -5.58 -8.93
N LYS A 202 18.30 -5.97 -10.07
CA LYS A 202 18.39 -5.27 -11.36
C LYS A 202 17.00 -5.19 -11.95
N GLU A 203 16.77 -4.14 -12.70
CA GLU A 203 15.51 -3.98 -13.45
C GLU A 203 15.12 -5.29 -14.16
N LYS A 204 13.92 -5.76 -13.88
CA LYS A 204 13.36 -7.01 -14.42
C LYS A 204 11.87 -6.86 -14.71
N LEU A 205 11.41 -7.33 -15.87
CA LEU A 205 9.98 -7.41 -16.15
C LEU A 205 9.28 -8.29 -15.11
N ILE A 206 8.17 -7.80 -14.56
CA ILE A 206 7.42 -8.53 -13.53
C ILE A 206 6.89 -9.86 -14.07
N VAL A 207 6.45 -9.87 -15.32
CA VAL A 207 5.89 -11.07 -15.97
C VAL A 207 6.93 -12.18 -16.20
N LYS A 208 8.24 -11.87 -16.20
CA LYS A 208 9.31 -12.79 -16.55
C LYS A 208 9.25 -14.10 -15.76
N ASP A 209 9.05 -14.00 -14.44
CA ASP A 209 9.09 -15.16 -13.54
C ASP A 209 7.73 -15.40 -12.84
N ILE A 210 6.65 -14.73 -13.25
CA ILE A 210 5.36 -14.84 -12.57
C ILE A 210 4.79 -16.27 -12.56
N ASN A 211 5.17 -17.08 -13.54
CA ASN A 211 4.78 -18.48 -13.65
C ASN A 211 5.82 -19.46 -13.05
N ASP A 212 6.82 -18.95 -12.33
CA ASP A 212 7.78 -19.81 -11.62
C ASP A 212 7.04 -20.73 -10.64
N SER A 213 7.53 -21.97 -10.53
CA SER A 213 6.91 -23.01 -9.72
C SER A 213 6.79 -22.61 -8.24
N TYR A 214 7.79 -21.89 -7.72
CA TYR A 214 7.74 -21.36 -6.36
C TYR A 214 6.57 -20.42 -6.15
N LEU A 215 6.37 -19.43 -7.04
CA LEU A 215 5.26 -18.49 -6.97
C LEU A 215 3.90 -19.19 -7.17
N GLN A 216 3.86 -20.20 -8.05
CA GLN A 216 2.63 -20.95 -8.34
C GLN A 216 2.27 -22.00 -7.27
N ASP A 217 3.21 -22.37 -6.39
CA ASP A 217 2.91 -23.24 -5.24
C ASP A 217 2.25 -22.49 -4.08
N HIS A 218 2.44 -21.17 -4.00
CA HIS A 218 1.74 -20.32 -3.02
C HIS A 218 0.29 -20.09 -3.39
N LYS A 219 -0.58 -19.96 -2.39
CA LYS A 219 -2.01 -19.64 -2.55
C LYS A 219 -2.23 -18.40 -3.40
N SER A 220 -1.34 -17.41 -3.31
CA SER A 220 -1.43 -16.16 -4.07
C SER A 220 -1.26 -16.32 -5.58
N LYS A 221 -0.60 -17.40 -6.06
CA LYS A 221 -0.38 -17.67 -7.49
C LYS A 221 0.30 -16.51 -8.25
N GLY A 222 1.30 -15.89 -7.63
CA GLY A 222 2.06 -14.76 -8.15
C GLY A 222 2.81 -14.06 -7.03
N TYR A 223 3.28 -12.83 -7.28
CA TYR A 223 3.98 -12.07 -6.24
C TYR A 223 2.99 -11.64 -5.14
N ASP A 224 3.33 -11.96 -3.90
CA ASP A 224 2.71 -11.55 -2.63
C ASP A 224 3.81 -11.70 -1.56
N HIS A 225 4.88 -10.88 -1.69
CA HIS A 225 6.15 -11.09 -0.99
C HIS A 225 6.69 -9.79 -0.41
N SER A 226 7.33 -9.89 0.74
CA SER A 226 7.94 -8.77 1.47
C SER A 226 9.46 -8.85 1.41
N PHE A 227 10.10 -7.80 0.89
CA PHE A 227 11.55 -7.67 0.75
C PHE A 227 12.12 -6.82 1.87
N ILE A 228 13.27 -7.22 2.43
CA ILE A 228 14.04 -6.42 3.39
C ILE A 228 14.97 -5.52 2.57
N LEU A 229 14.70 -4.22 2.60
CA LEU A 229 15.38 -3.25 1.77
C LEU A 229 16.83 -3.03 2.23
N LYS A 230 17.74 -2.89 1.27
CA LYS A 230 19.14 -2.46 1.47
C LYS A 230 19.27 -0.96 1.41
N ASP A 231 18.41 -0.33 0.64
CA ASP A 231 18.28 1.11 0.52
C ASP A 231 16.79 1.50 0.57
N ASN A 232 16.52 2.78 0.63
CA ASN A 232 15.16 3.29 0.83
C ASN A 232 14.38 3.47 -0.48
N LYS A 233 14.78 2.78 -1.57
CA LYS A 233 14.28 3.08 -2.90
C LYS A 233 13.76 1.85 -3.62
N VAL A 234 12.61 2.03 -4.29
CA VAL A 234 12.03 1.06 -5.24
C VAL A 234 11.73 1.80 -6.55
N ILE A 235 12.00 1.16 -7.68
CA ILE A 235 11.76 1.73 -9.00
C ILE A 235 10.79 0.83 -9.76
N LEU A 236 9.73 1.43 -10.31
CA LEU A 236 8.82 0.79 -11.25
C LEU A 236 8.83 1.58 -12.55
N GLU A 237 8.99 0.89 -13.67
CA GLU A 237 8.99 1.52 -14.98
C GLU A 237 7.98 0.85 -15.94
N SER A 238 7.39 1.67 -16.80
CA SER A 238 6.61 1.25 -17.95
C SER A 238 7.29 1.74 -19.23
N THR A 239 6.64 1.54 -20.37
CA THR A 239 7.12 2.07 -21.65
C THR A 239 7.20 3.60 -21.66
N LYS A 240 6.34 4.30 -20.89
CA LYS A 240 6.20 5.76 -20.91
C LYS A 240 6.64 6.46 -19.62
N TYR A 241 6.54 5.80 -18.49
CA TYR A 241 6.69 6.42 -17.18
C TYR A 241 7.64 5.66 -16.28
N LYS A 242 8.28 6.42 -15.39
CA LYS A 242 9.06 5.91 -14.27
C LYS A 242 8.46 6.42 -12.97
N LEU A 243 8.26 5.52 -12.02
CA LEU A 243 7.92 5.79 -10.64
C LEU A 243 9.12 5.45 -9.76
N GLU A 244 9.57 6.42 -8.99
CA GLU A 244 10.52 6.22 -7.90
C GLU A 244 9.76 6.32 -6.57
N ILE A 245 9.88 5.28 -5.73
CA ILE A 245 9.32 5.24 -4.39
C ILE A 245 10.46 5.32 -3.40
N GLU A 246 10.45 6.33 -2.54
CA GLU A 246 11.38 6.48 -1.42
C GLU A 246 10.59 6.42 -0.11
N SER A 247 11.15 5.77 0.92
CA SER A 247 10.49 5.69 2.22
C SER A 247 11.50 5.48 3.35
N ASP A 248 11.09 5.70 4.60
CA ASP A 248 11.86 5.35 5.80
C ASP A 248 11.47 4.00 6.41
N PHE A 249 10.72 3.20 5.68
CA PHE A 249 10.38 1.83 6.06
C PHE A 249 11.55 0.87 5.78
N SER A 250 11.67 -0.17 6.59
CA SER A 250 12.72 -1.19 6.42
C SER A 250 12.43 -2.22 5.34
N ASN A 251 11.14 -2.37 4.97
CA ASN A 251 10.68 -3.40 4.05
C ASN A 251 9.77 -2.79 2.98
N VAL A 252 9.61 -3.52 1.89
CA VAL A 252 8.55 -3.29 0.92
C VAL A 252 7.81 -4.60 0.62
N HIS A 253 6.50 -4.57 0.66
CA HIS A 253 5.66 -5.68 0.21
C HIS A 253 5.17 -5.40 -1.20
N ILE A 254 5.22 -6.41 -2.09
CA ILE A 254 4.65 -6.30 -3.44
C ILE A 254 3.55 -7.31 -3.64
N TYR A 255 2.50 -6.89 -4.37
CA TYR A 255 1.38 -7.76 -4.75
C TYR A 255 0.95 -7.49 -6.18
N SER A 256 0.93 -8.51 -7.02
CA SER A 256 0.75 -8.40 -8.48
C SER A 256 -0.69 -8.63 -8.96
N ASP A 257 -1.70 -8.24 -8.15
CA ASP A 257 -3.13 -8.35 -8.50
C ASP A 257 -3.51 -9.75 -9.02
N ASN A 258 -3.21 -10.77 -8.20
CA ASN A 258 -3.23 -12.17 -8.62
C ASN A 258 -4.63 -12.80 -8.65
N TYR A 259 -5.59 -12.24 -7.92
CA TYR A 259 -6.95 -12.74 -7.86
C TYR A 259 -7.87 -12.02 -8.84
N GLU A 260 -8.82 -12.75 -9.41
CA GLU A 260 -9.84 -12.14 -10.25
C GLU A 260 -10.72 -11.17 -9.45
N ASP A 261 -10.83 -9.96 -9.95
CA ASP A 261 -11.72 -8.93 -9.43
C ASP A 261 -12.59 -8.38 -10.57
N LYS A 262 -13.88 -8.27 -10.30
CA LYS A 262 -14.89 -7.80 -11.25
C LYS A 262 -15.07 -6.28 -11.25
N VAL A 263 -14.30 -5.54 -10.48
CA VAL A 263 -14.30 -4.08 -10.53
C VAL A 263 -13.76 -3.63 -11.88
N LYS A 264 -14.59 -2.88 -12.62
CA LYS A 264 -14.17 -2.27 -13.88
C LYS A 264 -13.24 -1.10 -13.60
N VAL A 265 -12.07 -1.13 -14.19
CA VAL A 265 -11.03 -0.09 -14.01
C VAL A 265 -10.77 0.66 -15.31
N LYS A 266 -10.21 1.85 -15.21
CA LYS A 266 -9.98 2.74 -16.36
C LYS A 266 -8.89 2.25 -17.31
N THR A 267 -7.92 1.49 -16.80
CA THR A 267 -6.72 1.10 -17.54
C THR A 267 -6.77 -0.30 -18.15
N SER A 268 -7.72 -1.16 -17.73
CA SER A 268 -7.70 -2.58 -18.09
C SER A 268 -9.09 -3.19 -18.19
N GLU A 269 -9.26 -4.11 -19.15
CA GLU A 269 -10.41 -5.00 -19.26
C GLU A 269 -10.13 -6.39 -18.64
N LEU A 270 -8.91 -6.63 -18.15
CA LEU A 270 -8.52 -7.86 -17.48
C LEU A 270 -9.18 -7.95 -16.09
N LEU A 271 -9.23 -9.16 -15.53
CA LEU A 271 -9.77 -9.41 -14.20
C LEU A 271 -8.68 -9.54 -13.12
N LYS A 272 -7.42 -9.74 -13.52
CA LYS A 272 -6.24 -9.86 -12.66
C LYS A 272 -4.98 -9.38 -13.37
N ASN A 273 -3.88 -9.25 -12.62
CA ASN A 273 -2.57 -8.81 -13.12
C ASN A 273 -2.64 -7.46 -13.87
N ARG A 274 -3.52 -6.58 -13.43
CA ARG A 274 -3.79 -5.28 -14.04
C ARG A 274 -2.84 -4.18 -13.56
N GLY A 275 -2.14 -4.43 -12.47
CA GLY A 275 -1.19 -3.51 -11.84
C GLY A 275 -0.48 -4.19 -10.68
N ILE A 276 0.45 -3.46 -10.06
CA ILE A 276 1.22 -3.95 -8.92
C ILE A 276 1.06 -3.00 -7.72
N ALA A 277 0.67 -3.54 -6.56
CA ALA A 277 0.77 -2.82 -5.31
C ALA A 277 2.23 -2.86 -4.83
N ILE A 278 2.75 -1.70 -4.42
CA ILE A 278 4.09 -1.55 -3.83
C ILE A 278 3.89 -0.82 -2.50
N GLU A 279 4.10 -1.55 -1.43
CA GLU A 279 3.69 -1.18 -0.08
C GLU A 279 4.90 -1.11 0.85
N PRO A 280 5.58 0.06 0.98
CA PRO A 280 6.58 0.23 2.05
C PRO A 280 5.96 -0.07 3.41
N THR A 281 6.64 -0.89 4.22
CA THR A 281 6.12 -1.39 5.49
C THR A 281 7.25 -1.62 6.49
N ASP A 282 6.94 -1.59 7.79
CA ASP A 282 7.86 -2.07 8.81
C ASP A 282 8.00 -3.61 8.75
N ASP A 283 8.98 -4.16 9.46
CA ASP A 283 9.22 -5.60 9.51
C ASP A 283 7.96 -6.37 9.92
N LEU A 284 7.51 -7.29 9.08
CA LEU A 284 6.29 -8.07 9.31
C LEU A 284 6.46 -9.15 10.40
N LEU A 285 7.70 -9.53 10.72
CA LEU A 285 7.99 -10.49 11.80
C LEU A 285 8.17 -9.79 13.15
N ASN A 286 8.70 -8.53 13.14
CA ASN A 286 8.96 -7.74 14.34
C ASN A 286 8.28 -6.36 14.20
N ARG A 287 6.95 -6.35 14.11
CA ARG A 287 6.19 -5.12 13.94
C ARG A 287 6.38 -4.17 15.13
N PRO A 288 6.49 -2.86 14.89
CA PRO A 288 6.65 -1.88 15.96
C PRO A 288 5.50 -1.90 16.96
N ILE A 289 5.85 -1.81 18.23
CA ILE A 289 4.92 -1.51 19.31
C ILE A 289 5.05 -0.02 19.62
N LEU A 290 3.98 0.72 19.42
CA LEU A 290 3.88 2.12 19.79
C LEU A 290 3.49 2.21 21.27
N ASN A 291 4.39 2.68 22.11
CA ASN A 291 4.11 2.89 23.53
C ASN A 291 3.30 4.18 23.75
N LYS A 292 2.67 4.27 24.91
CA LYS A 292 2.06 5.51 25.40
C LYS A 292 3.11 6.61 25.41
N ASP A 293 2.71 7.82 25.04
CA ASP A 293 3.56 9.04 24.96
C ASP A 293 4.61 9.04 23.82
N GLU A 294 4.72 7.95 23.06
CA GLU A 294 5.49 7.91 21.82
C GLU A 294 4.66 8.36 20.61
N VAL A 295 5.35 8.61 19.51
CA VAL A 295 4.76 8.94 18.22
C VAL A 295 5.32 8.01 17.16
N TYR A 296 4.47 7.23 16.51
CA TYR A 296 4.85 6.54 15.30
C TYR A 296 4.87 7.54 14.15
N GLN A 297 6.00 7.59 13.45
CA GLN A 297 6.19 8.44 12.27
C GLN A 297 6.83 7.64 11.17
N ARG A 298 6.26 7.71 9.96
CA ARG A 298 6.79 7.13 8.72
C ARG A 298 6.41 8.02 7.54
N TYR A 299 7.17 7.87 6.45
CA TYR A 299 6.81 8.54 5.22
C TYR A 299 7.02 7.66 3.98
N ILE A 300 6.30 7.99 2.92
CA ILE A 300 6.49 7.47 1.56
C ILE A 300 6.49 8.66 0.61
N ILE A 301 7.40 8.66 -0.36
CA ILE A 301 7.46 9.62 -1.45
C ILE A 301 7.28 8.87 -2.76
N TYR A 302 6.30 9.28 -3.57
CA TYR A 302 6.07 8.82 -4.93
C TYR A 302 6.48 9.92 -5.89
N LYS A 303 7.47 9.70 -6.74
CA LYS A 303 7.92 10.63 -7.76
C LYS A 303 7.73 10.03 -9.14
N ILE A 304 6.97 10.71 -9.99
CA ILE A 304 6.60 10.21 -11.31
C ILE A 304 7.23 11.12 -12.38
N THR A 305 7.93 10.50 -13.34
CA THR A 305 8.56 11.17 -14.47
C THR A 305 8.20 10.46 -15.77
N SER A 306 8.11 11.22 -16.88
CA SER A 306 8.01 10.64 -18.23
C SER A 306 9.37 10.09 -18.64
N ARG A 307 9.38 8.93 -19.27
CA ARG A 307 10.54 8.41 -20.00
C ARG A 307 10.59 9.08 -21.36
N LYS A 308 11.77 9.46 -21.80
CA LYS A 308 12.01 10.06 -23.12
C LYS A 308 12.12 8.98 -24.20
#